data_4daf5b799a0204b80a5e734b992625ea
#
_entry.id   4daf5b799a0204b80a5e734b992625ea
#
_cell.length_a   1.000
_cell.length_b   1.000
_cell.length_c   1.000
_cell.angle_alpha   90.00
_cell.angle_beta   90.00
_cell.angle_gamma   90.00
#
_symmetry.space_group_name_H-M   'P 1'
#
loop_
_entity.id
_entity.type
_entity.pdbx_description
1 polymer ?
#
loop_
_entity_poly.entity_id
_entity_poly.type
_entity_poly.pdbx_seq_one_letter_code
_entity_poly.pdbx_strand_id
1 'polypeptide(L)'
;KYRTQWLENYYRVHRDWVTRNEAPYAFVISADQHDPFATYELLEILHFGEVEIHQSRQSFQADGVRYPAGSWVIQLAQPYGAFAKTMLEKQVYPDLRYYPGGPPIPPYDVTAHTLGLLMGVEVAQIETPINTSLELLGTIEPVFKSLPTRPGWAYAIKPSSNAGFLAASRLQAANIPIYRTSDWFEVNGQEYAPGSWLIVPTDETESILETVAVETGLVVQGIDEPVTVAGH
;
A
#
# COMPACT_ATOMS: atom_id res chain seq x y z
N LYS A 1 25.32 -2.58 35.22
CA LYS A 1 25.76 -1.28 35.69
C LYS A 1 24.87 -0.13 35.17
N TYR A 2 24.35 -0.17 33.95
CA TYR A 2 23.60 0.93 33.32
C TYR A 2 22.09 0.66 33.15
N ARG A 3 21.53 -0.39 33.78
CA ARG A 3 20.13 -0.82 33.58
C ARG A 3 19.11 0.31 33.77
N THR A 4 19.23 1.06 34.88
CA THR A 4 18.30 2.14 35.20
C THR A 4 18.36 3.25 34.15
N GLN A 5 19.57 3.64 33.74
CA GLN A 5 19.76 4.66 32.72
C GLN A 5 19.17 4.25 31.34
N TRP A 6 19.31 2.97 30.98
CA TRP A 6 18.70 2.46 29.76
C TRP A 6 17.16 2.49 29.79
N LEU A 7 16.57 2.05 30.91
CA LEU A 7 15.12 2.07 31.08
C LEU A 7 14.56 3.50 31.10
N GLU A 8 15.25 4.40 31.81
CA GLU A 8 14.88 5.82 31.86
C GLU A 8 14.97 6.47 30.48
N ASN A 9 16.03 6.21 29.73
CA ASN A 9 16.20 6.72 28.37
C ASN A 9 15.11 6.18 27.44
N TYR A 10 14.82 4.87 27.52
CA TYR A 10 13.75 4.24 26.75
C TYR A 10 12.40 4.93 27.03
N TYR A 11 12.04 5.05 28.31
CA TYR A 11 10.80 5.73 28.71
C TYR A 11 10.74 7.17 28.21
N ARG A 12 11.82 7.94 28.37
CA ARG A 12 11.89 9.34 27.96
C ARG A 12 11.68 9.50 26.45
N VAL A 13 12.38 8.70 25.66
CA VAL A 13 12.26 8.75 24.18
C VAL A 13 10.83 8.50 23.75
N HIS A 14 10.18 7.45 24.25
CA HIS A 14 8.80 7.12 23.86
C HIS A 14 7.81 8.18 24.37
N ARG A 15 7.99 8.67 25.58
CA ARG A 15 7.16 9.76 26.12
C ARG A 15 7.28 11.02 25.28
N ASP A 16 8.48 11.38 24.86
CA ASP A 16 8.71 12.58 24.04
C ASP A 16 8.03 12.45 22.66
N TRP A 17 7.95 11.23 22.09
CA TRP A 17 7.16 10.98 20.90
C TRP A 17 5.66 11.09 21.13
N VAL A 18 5.12 10.51 22.20
CA VAL A 18 3.69 10.61 22.54
C VAL A 18 3.24 12.07 22.76
N THR A 19 4.11 12.89 23.31
CA THR A 19 3.81 14.32 23.60
C THR A 19 4.25 15.25 22.46
N ARG A 20 4.71 14.71 21.34
CA ARG A 20 5.19 15.47 20.20
C ARG A 20 4.11 16.37 19.62
N ASN A 21 4.45 17.65 19.39
CA ASN A 21 3.59 18.64 18.77
C ASN A 21 4.41 19.53 17.81
N GLU A 22 5.03 18.89 16.83
CA GLU A 22 5.86 19.55 15.80
C GLU A 22 5.79 18.78 14.49
N ALA A 23 6.07 19.47 13.40
CA ALA A 23 6.08 18.87 12.05
C ALA A 23 7.25 17.86 11.86
N PRO A 24 7.05 16.85 11.03
CA PRO A 24 5.77 16.44 10.46
C PRO A 24 4.84 15.88 11.54
N TYR A 25 3.54 16.12 11.39
CA TYR A 25 2.52 15.65 12.35
C TYR A 25 2.04 14.24 12.08
N ALA A 26 1.99 13.85 10.81
CA ALA A 26 1.48 12.55 10.39
C ALA A 26 2.00 12.16 9.02
N PHE A 27 1.77 10.89 8.66
CA PHE A 27 1.76 10.42 7.28
C PHE A 27 0.35 10.02 6.90
N VAL A 28 -0.03 10.30 5.65
CA VAL A 28 -1.33 9.93 5.09
C VAL A 28 -1.12 9.03 3.88
N ILE A 29 -1.85 7.92 3.86
CA ILE A 29 -1.98 7.02 2.72
C ILE A 29 -3.40 7.15 2.22
N SER A 30 -3.59 7.63 0.99
CA SER A 30 -4.91 7.79 0.39
C SER A 30 -5.61 6.44 0.23
N ALA A 31 -6.96 6.42 0.34
CA ALA A 31 -7.73 5.23 -0.01
C ALA A 31 -7.68 4.90 -1.52
N ASP A 32 -7.35 5.89 -2.35
CA ASP A 32 -7.21 5.74 -3.80
C ASP A 32 -5.74 5.43 -4.14
N GLN A 33 -5.32 4.20 -3.92
CA GLN A 33 -3.98 3.72 -4.25
C GLN A 33 -3.96 2.93 -5.55
N HIS A 34 -2.83 2.99 -6.25
CA HIS A 34 -2.60 2.25 -7.48
C HIS A 34 -2.62 0.73 -7.24
N ASP A 35 -1.99 0.26 -6.16
CA ASP A 35 -2.00 -1.14 -5.73
C ASP A 35 -2.55 -1.26 -4.30
N PRO A 36 -3.83 -1.62 -4.13
CA PRO A 36 -4.43 -1.83 -2.81
C PRO A 36 -3.77 -2.94 -2.00
N PHE A 37 -3.25 -3.96 -2.67
CA PHE A 37 -2.57 -5.07 -1.99
C PHE A 37 -1.22 -4.64 -1.41
N ALA A 38 -0.40 -3.93 -2.19
CA ALA A 38 0.85 -3.36 -1.68
C ALA A 38 0.60 -2.37 -0.52
N THR A 39 -0.50 -1.63 -0.59
CA THR A 39 -0.92 -0.74 0.51
C THR A 39 -1.27 -1.53 1.77
N TYR A 40 -2.03 -2.60 1.63
CA TYR A 40 -2.34 -3.50 2.74
C TYR A 40 -1.07 -4.08 3.37
N GLU A 41 -0.15 -4.61 2.56
CA GLU A 41 1.13 -5.15 3.05
C GLU A 41 1.96 -4.09 3.79
N LEU A 42 2.01 -2.85 3.29
CA LEU A 42 2.68 -1.74 3.99
C LEU A 42 2.05 -1.46 5.35
N LEU A 43 0.73 -1.41 5.43
CA LEU A 43 0.00 -1.20 6.68
C LEU A 43 0.21 -2.35 7.67
N GLU A 44 0.23 -3.60 7.19
CA GLU A 44 0.54 -4.79 8.00
C GLU A 44 1.97 -4.72 8.59
N ILE A 45 2.95 -4.32 7.79
CA ILE A 45 4.34 -4.14 8.27
C ILE A 45 4.40 -3.09 9.39
N LEU A 46 3.70 -1.96 9.22
CA LEU A 46 3.65 -0.91 10.23
C LEU A 46 2.92 -1.39 11.49
N HIS A 47 1.79 -2.08 11.32
CA HIS A 47 1.00 -2.63 12.43
C HIS A 47 1.77 -3.71 13.20
N PHE A 48 2.50 -4.60 12.50
CA PHE A 48 3.41 -5.55 13.13
C PHE A 48 4.50 -4.87 13.97
N GLY A 49 4.94 -3.67 13.55
CA GLY A 49 5.86 -2.80 14.29
C GLY A 49 5.18 -1.99 15.40
N GLU A 50 3.94 -2.33 15.80
CA GLU A 50 3.16 -1.67 16.85
C GLU A 50 2.85 -0.18 16.54
N VAL A 51 2.84 0.20 15.28
CA VAL A 51 2.42 1.54 14.85
C VAL A 51 0.91 1.66 14.93
N GLU A 52 0.41 2.68 15.62
CA GLU A 52 -1.00 3.03 15.64
C GLU A 52 -1.44 3.61 14.31
N ILE A 53 -2.32 2.91 13.63
CA ILE A 53 -2.87 3.29 12.33
C ILE A 53 -4.33 3.67 12.49
N HIS A 54 -4.67 4.85 12.02
CA HIS A 54 -6.04 5.35 12.07
C HIS A 54 -6.63 5.37 10.66
N GLN A 55 -7.96 5.24 10.56
CA GLN A 55 -8.70 5.44 9.32
C GLN A 55 -9.65 6.61 9.43
N SER A 56 -9.70 7.45 8.40
CA SER A 56 -10.63 8.57 8.35
C SER A 56 -12.03 8.09 7.99
N ARG A 57 -13.03 8.52 8.77
CA ARG A 57 -14.43 8.18 8.50
C ARG A 57 -15.08 9.07 7.44
N GLN A 58 -14.46 10.18 7.11
CA GLN A 58 -14.93 11.15 6.11
C GLN A 58 -13.76 11.75 5.34
N SER A 59 -14.07 12.32 4.17
CA SER A 59 -13.04 13.05 3.42
C SER A 59 -12.55 14.26 4.23
N PHE A 60 -11.24 14.52 4.17
CA PHE A 60 -10.62 15.64 4.86
C PHE A 60 -9.58 16.32 3.96
N GLN A 61 -9.06 17.44 4.42
CA GLN A 61 -8.00 18.17 3.76
C GLN A 61 -6.81 18.33 4.70
N ALA A 62 -5.60 18.07 4.20
CA ALA A 62 -4.34 18.34 4.89
C ALA A 62 -3.32 18.87 3.88
N ASP A 63 -2.56 19.89 4.27
CA ASP A 63 -1.55 20.56 3.44
C ASP A 63 -2.02 20.93 2.02
N GLY A 64 -3.29 21.35 1.90
CA GLY A 64 -3.90 21.74 0.63
C GLY A 64 -4.38 20.56 -0.26
N VAL A 65 -4.13 19.32 0.13
CA VAL A 65 -4.56 18.10 -0.59
C VAL A 65 -5.81 17.54 0.06
N ARG A 66 -6.77 17.10 -0.77
CA ARG A 66 -7.99 16.42 -0.30
C ARG A 66 -7.80 14.90 -0.34
N TYR A 67 -8.10 14.26 0.79
CA TYR A 67 -8.08 12.81 0.96
C TYR A 67 -9.50 12.26 1.10
N PRO A 68 -9.85 11.17 0.41
CA PRO A 68 -11.18 10.56 0.52
C PRO A 68 -11.40 9.91 1.90
N ALA A 69 -12.65 9.63 2.23
CA ALA A 69 -12.97 8.77 3.36
C ALA A 69 -12.34 7.39 3.17
N GLY A 70 -11.92 6.76 4.27
CA GLY A 70 -11.19 5.48 4.23
C GLY A 70 -9.68 5.64 4.11
N SER A 71 -9.14 6.85 3.91
CA SER A 71 -7.70 7.09 3.93
C SER A 71 -7.09 6.78 5.30
N TRP A 72 -5.88 6.24 5.30
CA TRP A 72 -5.16 5.91 6.53
C TRP A 72 -4.29 7.07 6.98
N VAL A 73 -4.27 7.28 8.29
CA VAL A 73 -3.51 8.35 8.95
C VAL A 73 -2.64 7.75 10.03
N ILE A 74 -1.34 7.91 9.89
CA ILE A 74 -0.34 7.50 10.85
C ILE A 74 0.15 8.75 11.58
N GLN A 75 -0.45 9.05 12.72
CA GLN A 75 -0.04 10.19 13.56
C GLN A 75 1.32 9.90 14.18
N LEU A 76 2.23 10.87 14.18
CA LEU A 76 3.55 10.69 14.77
C LEU A 76 3.58 10.89 16.29
N ALA A 77 2.55 11.51 16.87
CA ALA A 77 2.39 11.62 18.32
C ALA A 77 1.91 10.29 18.93
N GLN A 78 2.76 9.25 18.87
CA GLN A 78 2.48 7.91 19.36
C GLN A 78 3.76 7.24 19.87
N PRO A 79 3.68 6.15 20.65
CA PRO A 79 4.89 5.48 21.20
C PRO A 79 5.90 5.08 20.12
N TYR A 80 5.44 4.53 19.00
CA TYR A 80 6.27 4.09 17.87
C TYR A 80 6.35 5.10 16.72
N GLY A 81 6.09 6.38 16.99
CA GLY A 81 6.19 7.45 16.01
C GLY A 81 7.56 7.59 15.35
N ALA A 82 8.65 7.35 16.09
CA ALA A 82 10.00 7.32 15.54
C ALA A 82 10.19 6.23 14.49
N PHE A 83 9.68 5.03 14.76
CA PHE A 83 9.73 3.91 13.84
C PHE A 83 8.88 4.21 12.58
N ALA A 84 7.64 4.66 12.77
CA ALA A 84 6.77 5.05 11.66
C ALA A 84 7.44 6.11 10.76
N LYS A 85 8.03 7.15 11.36
CA LYS A 85 8.76 8.19 10.63
C LYS A 85 9.91 7.59 9.83
N THR A 86 10.74 6.76 10.45
CA THR A 86 11.91 6.15 9.79
C THR A 86 11.50 5.28 8.59
N MET A 87 10.38 4.55 8.70
CA MET A 87 9.90 3.69 7.61
C MET A 87 9.23 4.45 6.47
N LEU A 88 8.58 5.57 6.76
CA LEU A 88 7.72 6.25 5.78
C LEU A 88 8.33 7.51 5.18
N GLU A 89 9.21 8.21 5.91
CA GLU A 89 9.78 9.46 5.39
C GLU A 89 10.66 9.22 4.17
N LYS A 90 10.59 10.14 3.21
CA LYS A 90 11.53 10.15 2.10
C LYS A 90 12.90 10.57 2.59
N GLN A 91 13.83 9.65 2.57
CA GLN A 91 15.20 9.91 3.00
C GLN A 91 15.92 10.87 2.04
N VAL A 92 16.49 11.91 2.59
CA VAL A 92 17.35 12.85 1.87
C VAL A 92 18.74 12.73 2.48
N TYR A 93 19.64 12.09 1.76
CA TYR A 93 21.02 11.98 2.21
C TYR A 93 21.71 13.34 2.10
N PRO A 94 22.36 13.84 3.15
CA PRO A 94 23.08 15.12 3.10
C PRO A 94 24.28 15.03 2.17
N ASP A 95 24.62 16.15 1.50
CA ASP A 95 25.81 16.24 0.64
C ASP A 95 27.09 16.29 1.48
N LEU A 96 27.43 15.15 2.06
CA LEU A 96 28.68 14.99 2.82
C LEU A 96 29.84 14.71 1.86
N ARG A 97 30.92 15.46 2.02
CA ARG A 97 32.13 15.35 1.19
C ARG A 97 33.38 15.18 2.04
N TYR A 98 34.38 14.48 1.53
CA TYR A 98 35.67 14.32 2.21
C TYR A 98 36.38 15.66 2.45
N TYR A 99 36.19 16.62 1.52
CA TYR A 99 36.66 18.00 1.63
C TYR A 99 35.79 18.89 0.71
N PRO A 100 35.76 20.21 0.91
CA PRO A 100 35.00 21.13 0.05
C PRO A 100 35.30 20.94 -1.43
N GLY A 101 34.29 20.64 -2.25
CA GLY A 101 34.44 20.35 -3.69
C GLY A 101 34.99 18.94 -4.02
N GLY A 102 35.27 18.11 -3.03
CA GLY A 102 35.74 16.75 -3.19
C GLY A 102 34.63 15.74 -3.51
N PRO A 103 34.99 14.44 -3.64
CA PRO A 103 34.01 13.38 -3.89
C PRO A 103 33.04 13.23 -2.71
N PRO A 104 31.78 12.85 -2.98
CA PRO A 104 30.80 12.59 -1.92
C PRO A 104 31.22 11.38 -1.07
N ILE A 105 30.92 11.43 0.21
CA ILE A 105 31.02 10.28 1.11
C ILE A 105 29.84 9.37 0.82
N PRO A 106 30.03 8.11 0.38
CA PRO A 106 28.93 7.21 0.13
C PRO A 106 28.17 6.90 1.44
N PRO A 107 26.85 6.68 1.39
CA PRO A 107 26.09 6.20 2.54
C PRO A 107 26.71 4.93 3.11
N TYR A 108 26.88 4.89 4.42
CA TYR A 108 27.52 3.74 5.08
C TYR A 108 26.60 2.53 5.11
N ASP A 109 25.33 2.76 5.40
CA ASP A 109 24.34 1.71 5.53
C ASP A 109 23.06 2.13 4.82
N VAL A 110 22.85 1.58 3.63
CA VAL A 110 21.62 1.79 2.85
C VAL A 110 20.68 0.65 3.13
N THR A 111 19.95 0.75 4.22
CA THR A 111 18.85 -0.17 4.51
C THR A 111 17.57 0.28 3.82
N ALA A 112 16.59 -0.61 3.80
CA ALA A 112 15.28 -0.37 3.20
C ALA A 112 14.47 0.65 4.00
N HIS A 113 14.77 1.93 3.82
CA HIS A 113 13.95 3.06 4.28
C HIS A 113 12.96 3.46 3.18
N THR A 114 11.98 4.31 3.54
CA THR A 114 10.99 4.83 2.59
C THR A 114 10.18 3.71 1.96
N LEU A 115 9.55 2.90 2.80
CA LEU A 115 8.77 1.74 2.36
C LEU A 115 7.71 2.09 1.33
N GLY A 116 7.10 3.28 1.42
CA GLY A 116 6.16 3.75 0.39
C GLY A 116 6.75 3.70 -1.01
N LEU A 117 7.98 4.20 -1.22
CA LEU A 117 8.64 4.15 -2.53
C LEU A 117 9.01 2.73 -2.95
N LEU A 118 9.48 1.90 -2.01
CA LEU A 118 9.86 0.51 -2.31
C LEU A 118 8.66 -0.35 -2.72
N MET A 119 7.49 -0.09 -2.13
CA MET A 119 6.27 -0.88 -2.34
C MET A 119 5.32 -0.25 -3.36
N GLY A 120 5.67 0.91 -3.93
CA GLY A 120 4.82 1.61 -4.89
C GLY A 120 3.55 2.21 -4.26
N VAL A 121 3.60 2.54 -2.97
CA VAL A 121 2.51 3.16 -2.22
C VAL A 121 2.76 4.66 -2.07
N GLU A 122 1.79 5.47 -2.44
CA GLU A 122 1.87 6.91 -2.25
C GLU A 122 1.64 7.27 -0.78
N VAL A 123 2.68 7.81 -0.15
CA VAL A 123 2.67 8.25 1.24
C VAL A 123 2.93 9.75 1.29
N ALA A 124 1.99 10.51 1.80
CA ALA A 124 2.11 11.95 1.99
C ALA A 124 2.56 12.28 3.41
N GLN A 125 3.64 13.04 3.53
CA GLN A 125 4.08 13.63 4.80
C GLN A 125 3.27 14.90 5.05
N ILE A 126 2.72 15.05 6.26
CA ILE A 126 1.82 16.14 6.61
C ILE A 126 2.49 17.07 7.63
N GLU A 127 2.63 18.32 7.22
CA GLU A 127 3.31 19.37 7.99
C GLU A 127 2.37 20.17 8.91
N THR A 128 1.06 20.00 8.76
CA THR A 128 0.05 20.69 9.59
C THR A 128 -0.76 19.70 10.42
N PRO A 129 -1.29 20.10 11.59
CA PRO A 129 -2.16 19.25 12.39
C PRO A 129 -3.40 18.81 11.62
N ILE A 130 -3.71 17.52 11.66
CA ILE A 130 -4.92 16.96 11.04
C ILE A 130 -6.10 17.12 11.99
N ASN A 131 -7.17 17.76 11.51
CA ASN A 131 -8.41 17.94 12.25
C ASN A 131 -9.56 17.22 11.53
N THR A 132 -9.67 15.92 11.76
CA THR A 132 -10.77 15.08 11.25
C THR A 132 -11.09 13.95 12.23
N SER A 133 -12.24 13.32 12.05
CA SER A 133 -12.60 12.14 12.85
C SER A 133 -11.81 10.94 12.37
N LEU A 134 -11.00 10.38 13.26
CA LEU A 134 -10.14 9.22 13.03
C LEU A 134 -10.58 8.05 13.91
N GLU A 135 -10.53 6.85 13.37
CA GLU A 135 -10.77 5.61 14.07
C GLU A 135 -9.48 4.81 14.15
N LEU A 136 -9.05 4.45 15.35
CA LEU A 136 -7.92 3.55 15.53
C LEU A 136 -8.28 2.14 15.05
N LEU A 137 -7.46 1.58 14.18
CA LEU A 137 -7.64 0.23 13.69
C LEU A 137 -6.99 -0.78 14.65
N GLY A 138 -7.75 -1.81 15.05
CA GLY A 138 -7.24 -2.93 15.85
C GLY A 138 -6.62 -4.03 15.00
N THR A 139 -7.04 -4.15 13.75
CA THR A 139 -6.55 -5.10 12.75
C THR A 139 -6.46 -4.42 11.41
N ILE A 140 -5.55 -4.87 10.58
CA ILE A 140 -5.44 -4.45 9.19
C ILE A 140 -5.95 -5.62 8.34
N GLU A 141 -6.96 -5.35 7.52
CA GLU A 141 -7.55 -6.37 6.64
C GLU A 141 -7.64 -5.83 5.21
N PRO A 142 -7.41 -6.69 4.20
CA PRO A 142 -7.63 -6.31 2.82
C PRO A 142 -9.09 -5.93 2.60
N VAL A 143 -9.35 -4.90 1.80
CA VAL A 143 -10.73 -4.55 1.43
C VAL A 143 -11.19 -5.56 0.39
N PHE A 144 -11.82 -6.62 0.87
CA PHE A 144 -12.42 -7.62 -0.02
C PHE A 144 -13.68 -7.07 -0.69
N LYS A 145 -13.73 -7.21 -2.00
CA LYS A 145 -14.95 -7.05 -2.80
C LYS A 145 -15.32 -8.41 -3.38
N SER A 146 -16.59 -8.79 -3.26
CA SER A 146 -17.08 -10.04 -3.86
C SER A 146 -16.68 -10.13 -5.33
N LEU A 147 -16.40 -11.33 -5.81
CA LEU A 147 -16.24 -11.55 -7.24
C LEU A 147 -17.53 -11.13 -7.97
N PRO A 148 -17.42 -10.67 -9.22
CA PRO A 148 -18.59 -10.49 -10.08
C PRO A 148 -19.28 -11.83 -10.28
N THR A 149 -20.58 -11.80 -10.59
CA THR A 149 -21.30 -12.98 -11.09
C THR A 149 -20.51 -13.58 -12.25
N ARG A 150 -20.50 -14.93 -12.35
CA ARG A 150 -19.77 -15.63 -13.43
C ARG A 150 -20.06 -14.99 -14.79
N PRO A 151 -19.04 -14.44 -15.45
CA PRO A 151 -19.21 -13.81 -16.75
C PRO A 151 -19.40 -14.84 -17.85
N GLY A 152 -20.05 -14.42 -18.94
CA GLY A 152 -20.26 -15.27 -20.11
C GLY A 152 -18.99 -15.59 -20.89
N TRP A 153 -17.95 -14.76 -20.78
CA TRP A 153 -16.73 -14.92 -21.58
C TRP A 153 -15.43 -15.01 -20.76
N ALA A 154 -15.10 -14.01 -19.95
CA ALA A 154 -13.83 -14.01 -19.21
C ALA A 154 -13.88 -13.17 -17.92
N TYR A 155 -12.97 -13.47 -17.00
CA TYR A 155 -12.56 -12.55 -15.94
C TYR A 155 -11.38 -11.72 -16.43
N ALA A 156 -11.38 -10.41 -16.10
CA ALA A 156 -10.28 -9.51 -16.36
C ALA A 156 -9.65 -9.00 -15.07
N ILE A 157 -8.31 -8.96 -15.05
CA ILE A 157 -7.51 -8.41 -13.95
C ILE A 157 -6.52 -7.42 -14.52
N LYS A 158 -6.41 -6.23 -13.91
CA LYS A 158 -5.44 -5.20 -14.30
C LYS A 158 -4.01 -5.61 -13.92
N PRO A 159 -2.98 -5.24 -14.70
CA PRO A 159 -1.59 -5.59 -14.42
C PRO A 159 -0.96 -4.70 -13.33
N SER A 160 -1.74 -3.85 -12.70
CA SER A 160 -1.28 -2.82 -11.77
C SER A 160 -1.09 -3.32 -10.34
N SER A 161 -1.53 -4.55 -10.00
CA SER A 161 -1.47 -5.07 -8.65
C SER A 161 -0.66 -6.35 -8.55
N ASN A 162 0.16 -6.45 -7.50
CA ASN A 162 0.88 -7.68 -7.15
C ASN A 162 -0.07 -8.86 -6.90
N ALA A 163 -1.28 -8.59 -6.42
CA ALA A 163 -2.33 -9.60 -6.26
C ALA A 163 -2.71 -10.28 -7.58
N GLY A 164 -2.65 -9.55 -8.70
CA GLY A 164 -2.87 -10.12 -10.03
C GLY A 164 -1.81 -11.16 -10.43
N PHE A 165 -0.55 -10.93 -10.06
CA PHE A 165 0.52 -11.91 -10.28
C PHE A 165 0.36 -13.14 -9.38
N LEU A 166 -0.09 -12.96 -8.14
CA LEU A 166 -0.41 -14.09 -7.25
C LEU A 166 -1.55 -14.93 -7.82
N ALA A 167 -2.63 -14.29 -8.30
CA ALA A 167 -3.73 -14.98 -8.96
C ALA A 167 -3.24 -15.76 -10.19
N ALA A 168 -2.47 -15.12 -11.08
CA ALA A 168 -1.91 -15.77 -12.26
C ALA A 168 -1.04 -16.98 -11.91
N SER A 169 -0.19 -16.86 -10.87
CA SER A 169 0.64 -17.97 -10.41
C SER A 169 -0.18 -19.17 -9.91
N ARG A 170 -1.23 -18.91 -9.11
CA ARG A 170 -2.12 -19.98 -8.60
C ARG A 170 -2.93 -20.64 -9.71
N LEU A 171 -3.44 -19.87 -10.65
CA LEU A 171 -4.16 -20.38 -11.82
C LEU A 171 -3.26 -21.25 -12.71
N GLN A 172 -2.03 -20.82 -12.95
CA GLN A 172 -1.05 -21.63 -13.71
C GLN A 172 -0.69 -22.93 -12.96
N ALA A 173 -0.54 -22.88 -11.64
CA ALA A 173 -0.28 -24.09 -10.84
C ALA A 173 -1.44 -25.11 -10.91
N ALA A 174 -2.66 -24.62 -11.11
CA ALA A 174 -3.87 -25.44 -11.36
C ALA A 174 -4.05 -25.83 -12.83
N ASN A 175 -3.11 -25.49 -13.72
CA ASN A 175 -3.19 -25.70 -15.17
C ASN A 175 -4.39 -25.01 -15.84
N ILE A 176 -4.89 -23.92 -15.26
CA ILE A 176 -5.95 -23.10 -15.85
C ILE A 176 -5.33 -22.15 -16.88
N PRO A 177 -5.86 -22.12 -18.12
CA PRO A 177 -5.37 -21.18 -19.14
C PRO A 177 -5.59 -19.74 -18.73
N ILE A 178 -4.53 -18.94 -18.82
CA ILE A 178 -4.57 -17.50 -18.63
C ILE A 178 -3.96 -16.83 -19.86
N TYR A 179 -4.53 -15.70 -20.26
CA TYR A 179 -4.07 -14.95 -21.42
C TYR A 179 -3.64 -13.56 -20.98
N ARG A 180 -2.53 -13.06 -21.53
CA ARG A 180 -2.12 -11.66 -21.35
C ARG A 180 -2.41 -10.87 -22.61
N THR A 181 -3.00 -9.69 -22.43
CA THR A 181 -3.31 -8.80 -23.55
C THR A 181 -2.05 -8.04 -23.98
N SER A 182 -1.88 -7.83 -25.30
CA SER A 182 -0.79 -7.01 -25.85
C SER A 182 -1.20 -5.56 -26.09
N ASP A 183 -2.52 -5.28 -26.13
CA ASP A 183 -3.09 -3.98 -26.44
C ASP A 183 -4.07 -3.51 -25.38
N TRP A 184 -4.38 -2.22 -25.42
CA TRP A 184 -5.43 -1.61 -24.62
C TRP A 184 -6.81 -2.10 -25.06
N PHE A 185 -7.69 -2.29 -24.09
CA PHE A 185 -9.11 -2.51 -24.34
C PHE A 185 -9.93 -1.86 -23.23
N GLU A 186 -11.22 -1.66 -23.53
CA GLU A 186 -12.17 -1.08 -22.59
C GLU A 186 -13.34 -2.04 -22.36
N VAL A 187 -13.78 -2.18 -21.11
CA VAL A 187 -14.97 -2.93 -20.71
C VAL A 187 -15.72 -2.16 -19.63
N ASN A 188 -17.01 -1.97 -19.84
CA ASN A 188 -17.91 -1.29 -18.88
C ASN A 188 -17.38 0.08 -18.42
N GLY A 189 -16.76 0.86 -19.32
CA GLY A 189 -16.18 2.16 -19.02
C GLY A 189 -14.86 2.11 -18.24
N GLN A 190 -14.25 0.94 -18.13
CA GLN A 190 -12.92 0.77 -17.53
C GLN A 190 -11.88 0.40 -18.59
N GLU A 191 -10.77 1.12 -18.58
CA GLU A 191 -9.61 0.83 -19.42
C GLU A 191 -8.70 -0.23 -18.79
N TYR A 192 -8.20 -1.13 -19.64
CA TYR A 192 -7.26 -2.19 -19.34
C TYR A 192 -6.00 -2.02 -20.19
N ALA A 193 -4.89 -1.86 -19.53
CA ALA A 193 -3.58 -1.69 -20.17
C ALA A 193 -3.05 -3.03 -20.74
N PRO A 194 -2.12 -2.96 -21.70
CA PRO A 194 -1.34 -4.13 -22.12
C PRO A 194 -0.75 -4.86 -20.90
N GLY A 195 -0.79 -6.18 -20.92
CA GLY A 195 -0.38 -7.03 -19.82
C GLY A 195 -1.50 -7.39 -18.85
N SER A 196 -2.73 -6.90 -19.05
CA SER A 196 -3.91 -7.38 -18.32
C SER A 196 -4.15 -8.86 -18.55
N TRP A 197 -4.67 -9.55 -17.55
CA TRP A 197 -5.00 -10.97 -17.66
C TRP A 197 -6.47 -11.15 -18.04
N LEU A 198 -6.70 -12.10 -18.95
CA LEU A 198 -8.01 -12.65 -19.28
C LEU A 198 -8.03 -14.13 -18.90
N ILE A 199 -9.04 -14.53 -18.15
CA ILE A 199 -9.11 -15.86 -17.53
C ILE A 199 -10.48 -16.47 -17.85
N VAL A 200 -10.49 -17.71 -18.34
CA VAL A 200 -11.74 -18.42 -18.68
C VAL A 200 -12.51 -18.76 -17.38
N PRO A 201 -13.82 -18.49 -17.32
CA PRO A 201 -14.63 -18.81 -16.16
C PRO A 201 -14.86 -20.32 -16.04
N THR A 202 -14.47 -20.88 -14.89
CA THR A 202 -14.77 -22.27 -14.48
C THR A 202 -14.99 -22.26 -12.95
N ASP A 203 -15.56 -23.32 -12.39
CA ASP A 203 -15.74 -23.44 -10.94
C ASP A 203 -14.39 -23.34 -10.22
N GLU A 204 -13.35 -23.96 -10.78
CA GLU A 204 -12.00 -23.93 -10.21
C GLU A 204 -11.37 -22.53 -10.31
N THR A 205 -11.55 -21.84 -11.43
CA THR A 205 -11.14 -20.43 -11.61
C THR A 205 -11.75 -19.55 -10.52
N GLU A 206 -13.05 -19.66 -10.31
CA GLU A 206 -13.77 -18.87 -9.30
C GLU A 206 -13.25 -19.12 -7.90
N SER A 207 -13.08 -20.39 -7.52
CA SER A 207 -12.55 -20.76 -6.20
C SER A 207 -11.17 -20.18 -5.94
N ILE A 208 -10.29 -20.20 -6.93
CA ILE A 208 -8.94 -19.62 -6.81
C ILE A 208 -9.01 -18.08 -6.73
N LEU A 209 -9.78 -17.44 -7.61
CA LEU A 209 -9.91 -15.99 -7.62
C LEU A 209 -10.56 -15.47 -6.34
N GLU A 210 -11.57 -16.17 -5.81
CA GLU A 210 -12.21 -15.81 -4.55
C GLU A 210 -11.23 -15.91 -3.38
N THR A 211 -10.45 -16.97 -3.31
CA THR A 211 -9.40 -17.13 -2.29
C THR A 211 -8.39 -16.00 -2.34
N VAL A 212 -7.88 -15.67 -3.54
CA VAL A 212 -6.93 -14.57 -3.70
C VAL A 212 -7.57 -13.23 -3.37
N ALA A 213 -8.82 -13.00 -3.78
CA ALA A 213 -9.50 -11.74 -3.51
C ALA A 213 -9.75 -11.53 -2.00
N VAL A 214 -10.07 -12.59 -1.26
CA VAL A 214 -10.19 -12.54 0.21
C VAL A 214 -8.84 -12.20 0.86
N GLU A 215 -7.77 -12.85 0.42
CA GLU A 215 -6.43 -12.66 0.99
C GLU A 215 -5.79 -11.30 0.67
N THR A 216 -6.13 -10.71 -0.48
CA THR A 216 -5.38 -9.57 -1.04
C THR A 216 -6.21 -8.35 -1.38
N GLY A 217 -7.53 -8.46 -1.38
CA GLY A 217 -8.40 -7.42 -1.91
C GLY A 217 -8.37 -7.31 -3.44
N LEU A 218 -7.94 -8.36 -4.17
CA LEU A 218 -7.88 -8.37 -5.63
C LEU A 218 -9.22 -7.96 -6.24
N VAL A 219 -9.19 -7.00 -7.13
CA VAL A 219 -10.36 -6.57 -7.91
C VAL A 219 -10.39 -7.31 -9.25
N VAL A 220 -11.47 -8.05 -9.47
CA VAL A 220 -11.72 -8.81 -10.70
C VAL A 220 -12.96 -8.25 -11.39
N GLN A 221 -12.92 -8.09 -12.70
CA GLN A 221 -14.06 -7.66 -13.53
C GLN A 221 -14.55 -8.81 -14.39
N GLY A 222 -15.88 -9.00 -14.45
CA GLY A 222 -16.51 -9.92 -15.40
C GLY A 222 -16.70 -9.28 -16.78
N ILE A 223 -16.48 -10.07 -17.82
CA ILE A 223 -16.70 -9.71 -19.22
C ILE A 223 -17.62 -10.75 -19.86
N ASP A 224 -18.79 -10.34 -20.29
CA ASP A 224 -19.80 -11.25 -20.84
C ASP A 224 -19.62 -11.53 -22.33
N GLU A 225 -19.10 -10.58 -23.09
CA GLU A 225 -18.90 -10.69 -24.53
C GLU A 225 -17.42 -10.59 -24.91
N PRO A 226 -16.99 -11.31 -25.94
CA PRO A 226 -15.61 -11.25 -26.41
C PRO A 226 -15.16 -9.83 -26.76
N VAL A 227 -14.02 -9.41 -26.25
CA VAL A 227 -13.35 -8.19 -26.66
C VAL A 227 -12.28 -8.50 -27.68
N THR A 228 -12.15 -7.66 -28.70
CA THR A 228 -11.08 -7.81 -29.70
C THR A 228 -9.79 -7.27 -29.11
N VAL A 229 -8.94 -8.16 -28.64
CA VAL A 229 -7.60 -7.83 -28.11
C VAL A 229 -6.58 -8.70 -28.80
N ALA A 230 -5.51 -8.12 -29.30
CA ALA A 230 -4.36 -8.92 -29.66
C ALA A 230 -3.77 -9.53 -28.38
N GLY A 231 -3.61 -10.85 -28.35
CA GLY A 231 -3.13 -11.60 -27.19
C GLY A 231 -2.11 -12.66 -27.57
N HIS A 232 -1.27 -13.00 -26.64
CA HIS A 232 -0.31 -14.12 -26.76
C HIS A 232 -0.63 -15.19 -25.73
#